data_ce5566a51386b58d74591df75d1989fd
#
_entry.id   ce5566a51386b58d74591df75d1989fd
#
_cell.length_a   1.000
_cell.length_b   1.000
_cell.length_c   1.000
_cell.angle_alpha   90.00
_cell.angle_beta   90.00
_cell.angle_gamma   90.00
#
_symmetry.space_group_name_H-M   'P 1'
#
loop_
_entity.id
_entity.type
_entity.pdbx_description
1 polymer ?
#
loop_
_entity_poly.entity_id
_entity_poly.type
_entity_poly.pdbx_seq_one_letter_code
_entity_poly.pdbx_strand_id
1 'polypeptide(L)'
;MDFEKAIRSLGRFTPMLEKVPQAVRDAVFDIRISVDKPVLLCCGDRILFLREDGDTAQYFSQNNVTATREDVEEIFLRLCGYSVYSHMEEIRGGFVSADRALRVGIGGTAVIEKGGIKTVRDVTSLSVRIPREKRGCAEEVLRCGVDLSRGLLLAGAPSSGKTTLLRDIARYIGTAGHRVVVLDERFELSADGFDLGACTDILQGYPKQEGLSHAVRCLSPEYIVCDELGENDLSAIRAASFSGVALIASIHAGSMHELCCRPLCRGILSLGAFETVALLHGRSAPTKVEKLFLAGDLLENNGGDPDCSVPVSYTHLRAHETAANLV
;
A
#
# COMPACT_ATOMS: atom_id res chain seq x y z
N MET A 1 4.99 -8.80 -6.04
CA MET A 1 4.37 -9.62 -7.11
C MET A 1 4.95 -9.15 -8.42
N ASP A 2 5.27 -10.06 -9.24
CA ASP A 2 6.09 -9.76 -10.37
C ASP A 2 5.23 -9.48 -11.60
N PHE A 3 5.76 -8.67 -12.48
CA PHE A 3 5.23 -8.41 -13.81
C PHE A 3 4.71 -9.68 -14.49
N GLU A 4 5.45 -10.79 -14.37
CA GLU A 4 5.11 -12.11 -14.92
C GLU A 4 3.77 -12.68 -14.41
N LYS A 5 3.45 -12.47 -13.14
CA LYS A 5 2.13 -12.90 -12.62
C LYS A 5 1.00 -12.02 -13.16
N ALA A 6 1.24 -10.72 -13.29
CA ALA A 6 0.24 -9.78 -13.77
C ALA A 6 -0.14 -10.04 -15.23
N ILE A 7 0.79 -10.51 -16.05
CA ILE A 7 0.55 -10.73 -17.49
C ILE A 7 -0.06 -12.09 -17.85
N ARG A 8 -0.08 -13.07 -16.94
CA ARG A 8 -0.53 -14.46 -17.22
C ARG A 8 -1.92 -14.55 -17.81
N SER A 9 -2.82 -13.68 -17.39
CA SER A 9 -4.22 -13.69 -17.84
C SER A 9 -4.49 -12.81 -19.05
N LEU A 10 -3.45 -12.21 -19.67
CA LEU A 10 -3.60 -11.22 -20.75
C LEU A 10 -3.67 -11.83 -22.17
N GLY A 11 -4.01 -13.10 -22.26
CA GLY A 11 -4.30 -13.77 -23.54
C GLY A 11 -3.12 -13.72 -24.50
N ARG A 12 -3.39 -13.33 -25.76
CA ARG A 12 -2.36 -13.27 -26.81
C ARG A 12 -1.24 -12.26 -26.54
N PHE A 13 -1.44 -11.31 -25.63
CA PHE A 13 -0.42 -10.30 -25.30
C PHE A 13 0.65 -10.86 -24.34
N THR A 14 0.37 -11.92 -23.61
CA THR A 14 1.31 -12.53 -22.64
C THR A 14 2.66 -12.85 -23.28
N PRO A 15 2.78 -13.61 -24.40
CA PRO A 15 4.08 -13.95 -24.97
C PRO A 15 4.85 -12.75 -25.55
N MET A 16 4.16 -11.65 -25.88
CA MET A 16 4.81 -10.40 -26.29
C MET A 16 5.35 -9.64 -25.06
N LEU A 17 4.55 -9.57 -23.99
CA LEU A 17 4.92 -8.90 -22.74
C LEU A 17 6.08 -9.63 -22.03
N GLU A 18 6.20 -10.94 -22.17
CA GLU A 18 7.34 -11.72 -21.67
C GLU A 18 8.66 -11.36 -22.33
N LYS A 19 8.64 -10.82 -23.54
CA LYS A 19 9.83 -10.40 -24.29
C LYS A 19 10.25 -8.96 -23.99
N VAL A 20 9.39 -8.17 -23.33
CA VAL A 20 9.69 -6.78 -22.96
C VAL A 20 10.99 -6.74 -22.13
N PRO A 21 11.95 -5.84 -22.43
CA PRO A 21 13.20 -5.72 -21.73
C PRO A 21 13.03 -5.56 -20.21
N GLN A 22 13.89 -6.22 -19.41
CA GLN A 22 13.79 -6.23 -17.94
C GLN A 22 13.72 -4.82 -17.35
N ALA A 23 14.53 -3.89 -17.84
CA ALA A 23 14.54 -2.50 -17.37
C ALA A 23 13.18 -1.80 -17.58
N VAL A 24 12.43 -2.17 -18.63
CA VAL A 24 11.08 -1.68 -18.87
C VAL A 24 10.09 -2.40 -17.95
N ARG A 25 10.17 -3.74 -17.86
CA ARG A 25 9.33 -4.52 -16.93
C ARG A 25 9.42 -3.99 -15.49
N ASP A 26 10.64 -3.65 -15.06
CA ASP A 26 10.89 -3.05 -13.74
C ASP A 26 10.34 -1.63 -13.61
N ALA A 27 10.05 -0.94 -14.71
CA ALA A 27 9.53 0.42 -14.73
C ALA A 27 8.00 0.50 -14.90
N VAL A 28 7.36 -0.53 -15.49
CA VAL A 28 5.90 -0.55 -15.73
C VAL A 28 5.13 -0.69 -14.42
N PHE A 29 4.17 0.19 -14.15
CA PHE A 29 3.25 0.11 -13.02
C PHE A 29 1.79 -0.13 -13.43
N ASP A 30 1.47 0.04 -14.72
CA ASP A 30 0.12 -0.17 -15.26
C ASP A 30 0.20 -0.58 -16.73
N ILE A 31 -0.54 -1.62 -17.12
CA ILE A 31 -0.72 -2.03 -18.52
C ILE A 31 -2.15 -1.69 -18.92
N ARG A 32 -2.31 -0.91 -19.97
CA ARG A 32 -3.62 -0.53 -20.48
C ARG A 32 -3.94 -1.21 -21.80
N ILE A 33 -5.06 -1.90 -21.83
CA ILE A 33 -5.57 -2.62 -22.97
C ILE A 33 -6.97 -2.06 -23.26
N SER A 34 -7.16 -1.45 -24.43
CA SER A 34 -8.44 -0.83 -24.82
C SER A 34 -8.81 -1.22 -26.24
N VAL A 35 -10.08 -1.44 -26.47
CA VAL A 35 -10.62 -1.80 -27.80
C VAL A 35 -10.18 -0.79 -28.87
N ASP A 36 -9.67 -1.28 -29.98
CA ASP A 36 -9.17 -0.54 -31.14
C ASP A 36 -8.06 0.46 -30.81
N LYS A 37 -7.34 0.24 -29.72
CA LYS A 37 -6.20 1.07 -29.30
C LYS A 37 -4.95 0.24 -29.09
N PRO A 38 -3.77 0.86 -29.23
CA PRO A 38 -2.52 0.20 -28.93
C PRO A 38 -2.43 -0.17 -27.44
N VAL A 39 -1.77 -1.30 -27.15
CA VAL A 39 -1.44 -1.71 -25.78
C VAL A 39 -0.38 -0.78 -25.23
N LEU A 40 -0.66 -0.21 -24.06
CA LEU A 40 0.20 0.79 -23.40
C LEU A 40 0.86 0.21 -22.16
N LEU A 41 2.14 0.52 -21.98
CA LEU A 41 2.93 0.25 -20.78
C LEU A 41 3.23 1.59 -20.10
N CYS A 42 2.65 1.84 -18.93
CA CYS A 42 2.83 3.07 -18.17
C CYS A 42 4.05 2.92 -17.23
N CYS A 43 5.08 3.74 -17.42
CA CYS A 43 6.36 3.68 -16.70
C CYS A 43 6.68 5.04 -16.07
N GLY A 44 6.23 5.29 -14.84
CA GLY A 44 6.43 6.58 -14.16
C GLY A 44 5.79 7.73 -14.93
N ASP A 45 6.61 8.57 -15.52
CA ASP A 45 6.22 9.74 -16.34
C ASP A 45 6.11 9.43 -17.85
N ARG A 46 6.42 8.20 -18.28
CA ARG A 46 6.47 7.79 -19.69
C ARG A 46 5.42 6.74 -19.99
N ILE A 47 4.86 6.82 -21.19
CA ILE A 47 4.00 5.80 -21.79
C ILE A 47 4.76 5.17 -22.95
N LEU A 48 4.84 3.85 -22.96
CA LEU A 48 5.43 3.07 -24.02
C LEU A 48 4.35 2.25 -24.73
N PHE A 49 4.52 2.04 -26.03
CA PHE A 49 3.65 1.25 -26.86
C PHE A 49 4.25 -0.13 -27.10
N LEU A 50 3.48 -1.18 -26.88
CA LEU A 50 3.91 -2.57 -27.11
C LEU A 50 3.97 -2.85 -28.64
N ARG A 51 5.01 -3.55 -29.08
CA ARG A 51 5.19 -4.08 -30.43
C ARG A 51 4.99 -5.59 -30.47
N GLU A 52 4.75 -6.13 -31.67
CA GLU A 52 4.51 -7.57 -31.87
C GLU A 52 5.73 -8.43 -31.52
N ASP A 53 6.93 -7.92 -31.70
CA ASP A 53 8.19 -8.59 -31.33
C ASP A 53 8.49 -8.57 -29.82
N GLY A 54 7.69 -7.82 -29.05
CA GLY A 54 7.87 -7.59 -27.62
C GLY A 54 8.77 -6.39 -27.29
N ASP A 55 9.25 -5.66 -28.32
CA ASP A 55 9.91 -4.38 -28.10
C ASP A 55 8.90 -3.28 -27.74
N THR A 56 9.39 -2.13 -27.34
CA THR A 56 8.57 -1.00 -26.92
C THR A 56 8.98 0.28 -27.63
N ALA A 57 8.01 1.14 -27.93
CA ALA A 57 8.23 2.42 -28.60
C ALA A 57 7.68 3.59 -27.76
N GLN A 58 8.36 4.74 -27.80
CA GLN A 58 7.86 5.97 -27.17
C GLN A 58 6.79 6.68 -28.02
N TYR A 59 6.76 6.41 -29.32
CA TYR A 59 5.83 7.02 -30.23
C TYR A 59 4.94 5.99 -30.90
N PHE A 60 3.71 6.38 -31.15
CA PHE A 60 2.75 5.54 -31.87
C PHE A 60 3.24 5.28 -33.32
N SER A 61 3.11 4.04 -33.75
CA SER A 61 3.41 3.60 -35.13
C SER A 61 2.48 2.46 -35.51
N GLN A 62 2.40 2.16 -36.83
CA GLN A 62 1.57 1.06 -37.33
C GLN A 62 2.02 -0.33 -36.87
N ASN A 63 3.24 -0.46 -36.35
CA ASN A 63 3.78 -1.72 -35.81
C ASN A 63 3.42 -1.94 -34.33
N ASN A 64 2.61 -1.08 -33.73
CA ASN A 64 2.16 -1.26 -32.35
C ASN A 64 1.00 -2.25 -32.29
N VAL A 65 1.03 -3.09 -31.28
CA VAL A 65 -0.01 -4.09 -31.04
C VAL A 65 -1.30 -3.39 -30.62
N THR A 66 -2.35 -3.60 -31.38
CA THR A 66 -3.68 -3.05 -31.12
C THR A 66 -4.59 -4.15 -30.58
N ALA A 67 -5.33 -3.87 -29.52
CA ALA A 67 -6.29 -4.80 -28.94
C ALA A 67 -7.63 -4.74 -29.69
N THR A 68 -8.19 -5.89 -30.01
CA THR A 68 -9.53 -6.01 -30.58
C THR A 68 -10.58 -6.07 -29.45
N ARG A 69 -11.85 -6.05 -29.80
CA ARG A 69 -12.96 -6.27 -28.85
C ARG A 69 -12.89 -7.66 -28.25
N GLU A 70 -12.63 -8.66 -29.09
CA GLU A 70 -12.51 -10.07 -28.66
C GLU A 70 -11.38 -10.26 -27.66
N ASP A 71 -10.25 -9.59 -27.84
CA ASP A 71 -9.12 -9.63 -26.89
C ASP A 71 -9.55 -9.12 -25.51
N VAL A 72 -10.22 -7.96 -25.46
CA VAL A 72 -10.64 -7.35 -24.18
C VAL A 72 -11.68 -8.21 -23.48
N GLU A 73 -12.65 -8.76 -24.24
CA GLU A 73 -13.69 -9.65 -23.71
C GLU A 73 -13.10 -10.97 -23.19
N GLU A 74 -12.17 -11.57 -23.93
CA GLU A 74 -11.49 -12.82 -23.51
C GLU A 74 -10.68 -12.60 -22.24
N ILE A 75 -9.90 -11.54 -22.15
CA ILE A 75 -9.12 -11.19 -20.98
C ILE A 75 -10.04 -10.96 -19.79
N PHE A 76 -11.12 -10.20 -19.96
CA PHE A 76 -12.09 -9.94 -18.90
C PHE A 76 -12.71 -11.25 -18.37
N LEU A 77 -13.12 -12.15 -19.25
CA LEU A 77 -13.65 -13.45 -18.85
C LEU A 77 -12.61 -14.30 -18.10
N ARG A 78 -11.37 -14.33 -18.53
CA ARG A 78 -10.26 -15.02 -17.84
C ARG A 78 -10.02 -14.44 -16.45
N LEU A 79 -10.01 -13.11 -16.30
CA LEU A 79 -9.86 -12.44 -15.02
C LEU A 79 -11.00 -12.79 -14.04
N CYS A 80 -12.22 -12.97 -14.55
CA CYS A 80 -13.37 -13.43 -13.78
C CYS A 80 -13.39 -14.96 -13.54
N GLY A 81 -12.35 -15.71 -13.95
CA GLY A 81 -12.37 -17.17 -13.90
C GLY A 81 -13.58 -17.76 -14.64
N TYR A 82 -14.03 -17.12 -15.72
CA TYR A 82 -15.25 -17.43 -16.49
C TYR A 82 -16.56 -17.39 -15.70
N SER A 83 -16.55 -16.77 -14.50
CA SER A 83 -17.73 -16.59 -13.65
C SER A 83 -17.92 -15.11 -13.29
N VAL A 84 -18.50 -14.35 -14.20
CA VAL A 84 -18.75 -12.90 -14.02
C VAL A 84 -19.64 -12.63 -12.79
N TYR A 85 -20.57 -13.54 -12.51
CA TYR A 85 -21.49 -13.39 -11.37
C TYR A 85 -20.79 -13.38 -10.02
N SER A 86 -19.69 -14.11 -9.88
CA SER A 86 -18.89 -14.16 -8.64
C SER A 86 -18.18 -12.84 -8.34
N HIS A 87 -18.03 -11.95 -9.34
CA HIS A 87 -17.34 -10.68 -9.26
C HIS A 87 -18.26 -9.46 -9.34
N MET A 88 -19.59 -9.65 -9.20
CA MET A 88 -20.57 -8.56 -9.42
C MET A 88 -20.34 -7.34 -8.52
N GLU A 89 -19.92 -7.53 -7.28
CA GLU A 89 -19.60 -6.44 -6.34
C GLU A 89 -18.36 -5.66 -6.78
N GLU A 90 -17.32 -6.37 -7.19
CA GLU A 90 -16.09 -5.78 -7.70
C GLU A 90 -16.35 -5.02 -9.00
N ILE A 91 -17.09 -5.62 -9.94
CA ILE A 91 -17.48 -5.02 -11.21
C ILE A 91 -18.29 -3.73 -10.97
N ARG A 92 -19.18 -3.73 -9.98
CA ARG A 92 -19.90 -2.53 -9.55
C ARG A 92 -18.94 -1.45 -9.04
N GLY A 93 -17.85 -1.86 -8.36
CA GLY A 93 -16.77 -0.98 -7.93
C GLY A 93 -15.79 -0.55 -9.03
N GLY A 94 -16.00 -1.01 -10.29
CA GLY A 94 -15.18 -0.65 -11.44
C GLY A 94 -13.86 -1.44 -11.57
N PHE A 95 -13.75 -2.61 -10.95
CA PHE A 95 -12.57 -3.47 -11.01
C PHE A 95 -12.93 -4.95 -10.93
N VAL A 96 -11.96 -5.81 -11.21
CA VAL A 96 -11.99 -7.25 -10.95
C VAL A 96 -10.65 -7.65 -10.32
N SER A 97 -10.70 -8.50 -9.30
CA SER A 97 -9.51 -9.06 -8.66
C SER A 97 -9.23 -10.46 -9.21
N ALA A 98 -8.11 -10.61 -9.92
CA ALA A 98 -7.64 -11.92 -10.37
C ALA A 98 -6.70 -12.52 -9.31
N ASP A 99 -6.92 -13.78 -8.95
CA ASP A 99 -6.09 -14.55 -7.99
C ASP A 99 -5.86 -13.87 -6.63
N ARG A 100 -6.82 -13.08 -6.15
CA ARG A 100 -6.76 -12.27 -4.91
C ARG A 100 -5.61 -11.25 -4.86
N ALA A 101 -4.83 -11.16 -5.92
CA ALA A 101 -3.56 -10.48 -5.93
C ALA A 101 -3.44 -9.39 -6.99
N LEU A 102 -4.23 -9.47 -8.05
CA LEU A 102 -4.15 -8.56 -9.19
C LEU A 102 -5.47 -7.80 -9.35
N ARG A 103 -5.45 -6.52 -9.03
CA ARG A 103 -6.61 -5.65 -9.24
C ARG A 103 -6.56 -5.02 -10.62
N VAL A 104 -7.53 -5.36 -11.45
CA VAL A 104 -7.67 -4.84 -12.80
C VAL A 104 -8.87 -3.89 -12.87
N GLY A 105 -8.61 -2.62 -13.14
CA GLY A 105 -9.65 -1.63 -13.40
C GLY A 105 -10.35 -1.94 -14.72
N ILE A 106 -11.67 -1.81 -14.76
CA ILE A 106 -12.50 -2.04 -15.94
C ILE A 106 -13.20 -0.75 -16.38
N GLY A 107 -13.17 -0.48 -17.68
CA GLY A 107 -13.97 0.57 -18.29
C GLY A 107 -14.97 -0.03 -19.28
N GLY A 108 -16.18 0.48 -19.28
CA GLY A 108 -17.27 0.01 -20.14
C GLY A 108 -18.54 0.83 -19.92
N THR A 109 -19.68 0.30 -20.29
CA THR A 109 -20.98 0.98 -20.18
C THR A 109 -21.63 0.65 -18.84
N ALA A 110 -21.84 1.64 -17.98
CA ALA A 110 -22.52 1.43 -16.70
C ALA A 110 -24.01 1.14 -16.91
N VAL A 111 -24.53 0.12 -16.22
CA VAL A 111 -25.96 -0.16 -16.09
C VAL A 111 -26.43 0.39 -14.76
N ILE A 112 -27.34 1.34 -14.79
CA ILE A 112 -27.85 2.03 -13.60
C ILE A 112 -29.19 1.43 -13.18
N GLU A 113 -29.35 1.15 -11.90
CA GLU A 113 -30.61 0.73 -11.29
C GLU A 113 -30.77 1.39 -9.92
N LYS A 114 -31.96 1.93 -9.64
CA LYS A 114 -32.29 2.58 -8.36
C LYS A 114 -31.31 3.68 -7.92
N GLY A 115 -30.74 4.42 -8.89
CA GLY A 115 -29.81 5.54 -8.62
C GLY A 115 -28.34 5.13 -8.35
N GLY A 116 -28.00 3.86 -8.50
CA GLY A 116 -26.62 3.38 -8.38
C GLY A 116 -26.18 2.51 -9.56
N ILE A 117 -24.88 2.26 -9.68
CA ILE A 117 -24.34 1.33 -10.68
C ILE A 117 -24.72 -0.09 -10.26
N LYS A 118 -25.45 -0.80 -11.10
CA LYS A 118 -25.77 -2.21 -10.92
C LYS A 118 -24.63 -3.11 -11.40
N THR A 119 -24.11 -2.81 -12.57
CA THR A 119 -23.03 -3.53 -13.22
C THR A 119 -22.41 -2.71 -14.33
N VAL A 120 -21.34 -3.21 -14.93
CA VAL A 120 -20.72 -2.69 -16.15
C VAL A 120 -20.95 -3.71 -17.27
N ARG A 121 -21.39 -3.26 -18.42
CA ARG A 121 -21.50 -4.06 -19.65
C ARG A 121 -20.59 -3.49 -20.73
N ASP A 122 -20.41 -4.25 -21.80
CA ASP A 122 -19.60 -3.83 -22.95
C ASP A 122 -18.23 -3.32 -22.47
N VAL A 123 -17.48 -4.18 -21.79
CA VAL A 123 -16.14 -3.80 -21.31
C VAL A 123 -15.26 -3.43 -22.50
N THR A 124 -14.77 -2.19 -22.49
CA THR A 124 -13.98 -1.62 -23.58
C THR A 124 -12.53 -1.35 -23.20
N SER A 125 -12.20 -1.39 -21.91
CA SER A 125 -10.83 -1.16 -21.47
C SER A 125 -10.53 -1.86 -20.15
N LEU A 126 -9.27 -2.26 -20.02
CA LEU A 126 -8.69 -2.89 -18.84
C LEU A 126 -7.43 -2.12 -18.44
N SER A 127 -7.29 -1.84 -17.16
CA SER A 127 -6.10 -1.23 -16.54
C SER A 127 -5.53 -2.24 -15.55
N VAL A 128 -4.47 -2.91 -15.97
CA VAL A 128 -3.81 -3.97 -15.21
C VAL A 128 -2.72 -3.35 -14.39
N ARG A 129 -3.02 -3.08 -13.11
CA ARG A 129 -2.06 -2.48 -12.20
C ARG A 129 -1.05 -3.52 -11.73
N ILE A 130 0.23 -3.23 -11.95
CA ILE A 130 1.33 -4.07 -11.51
C ILE A 130 1.76 -3.60 -10.13
N PRO A 131 1.42 -4.34 -9.08
CA PRO A 131 1.82 -3.97 -7.73
C PRO A 131 3.32 -4.17 -7.59
N ARG A 132 3.97 -3.20 -6.96
CA ARG A 132 5.40 -3.25 -6.71
C ARG A 132 5.68 -3.37 -5.24
N GLU A 133 6.44 -4.38 -4.92
CA GLU A 133 7.05 -4.51 -3.61
C GLU A 133 8.31 -3.65 -3.56
N LYS A 134 8.38 -2.73 -2.63
CA LYS A 134 9.58 -1.96 -2.34
C LYS A 134 10.18 -2.48 -1.05
N ARG A 135 11.21 -3.32 -1.18
CA ARG A 135 11.96 -3.87 -0.06
C ARG A 135 13.07 -2.91 0.38
N GLY A 136 13.43 -2.97 1.67
CA GLY A 136 14.55 -2.20 2.23
C GLY A 136 14.21 -0.76 2.61
N CYS A 137 12.96 -0.29 2.42
CA CYS A 137 12.60 1.04 2.87
C CYS A 137 12.45 1.13 4.40
N ALA A 138 12.16 0.02 5.08
CA ALA A 138 12.15 -0.06 6.53
C ALA A 138 13.53 0.20 7.15
N GLU A 139 14.60 -0.25 6.50
CA GLU A 139 15.97 -0.05 6.99
C GLU A 139 16.35 1.42 7.19
N GLU A 140 15.77 2.32 6.42
CA GLU A 140 16.01 3.75 6.58
C GLU A 140 15.46 4.27 7.91
N VAL A 141 14.25 3.84 8.28
CA VAL A 141 13.62 4.17 9.56
C VAL A 141 14.44 3.61 10.72
N LEU A 142 14.87 2.36 10.58
CA LEU A 142 15.66 1.67 11.61
C LEU A 142 17.05 2.29 11.78
N ARG A 143 17.71 2.70 10.69
CA ARG A 143 19.01 3.42 10.76
C ARG A 143 18.91 4.77 11.49
N CYS A 144 17.73 5.35 11.54
CA CYS A 144 17.48 6.56 12.34
C CYS A 144 17.34 6.26 13.85
N GLY A 145 17.53 5.02 14.31
CA GLY A 145 17.48 4.64 15.72
C GLY A 145 16.07 4.50 16.31
N VAL A 146 15.07 4.27 15.46
CA VAL A 146 13.68 4.04 15.92
C VAL A 146 13.56 2.69 16.56
N ASP A 147 13.09 2.66 17.81
CA ASP A 147 12.74 1.43 18.53
C ASP A 147 11.27 1.06 18.22
N LEU A 148 11.09 0.07 17.36
CA LEU A 148 9.76 -0.38 16.94
C LEU A 148 8.97 -1.00 18.11
N SER A 149 9.63 -1.52 19.13
CA SER A 149 8.98 -2.14 20.30
C SER A 149 8.20 -1.12 21.15
N ARG A 150 8.47 0.16 20.98
CA ARG A 150 7.82 1.28 21.66
C ARG A 150 6.73 1.96 20.83
N GLY A 151 6.41 1.39 19.66
CA GLY A 151 5.38 1.87 18.76
C GLY A 151 5.84 2.98 17.84
N LEU A 152 5.41 2.89 16.57
CA LEU A 152 5.74 3.83 15.50
C LEU A 152 4.48 4.31 14.78
N LEU A 153 4.31 5.61 14.68
CA LEU A 153 3.26 6.25 13.88
C LEU A 153 3.87 6.88 12.62
N LEU A 154 3.46 6.41 11.45
CA LEU A 154 3.84 6.99 10.17
C LEU A 154 2.85 8.08 9.77
N ALA A 155 3.32 9.31 9.69
CA ALA A 155 2.54 10.45 9.23
C ALA A 155 2.93 10.86 7.81
N GLY A 156 1.98 11.25 6.99
CA GLY A 156 2.28 11.74 5.64
C GLY A 156 1.03 11.99 4.82
N ALA A 157 1.17 12.83 3.80
CA ALA A 157 0.15 13.11 2.82
C ALA A 157 -0.25 11.85 2.01
N PRO A 158 -1.35 11.87 1.27
CA PRO A 158 -1.67 10.81 0.30
C PRO A 158 -0.51 10.56 -0.68
N SER A 159 -0.24 9.29 -0.97
CA SER A 159 0.86 8.86 -1.86
C SER A 159 2.29 9.16 -1.34
N SER A 160 2.48 9.42 -0.06
CA SER A 160 3.81 9.53 0.57
C SER A 160 4.50 8.19 0.81
N GLY A 161 3.82 7.07 0.54
CA GLY A 161 4.38 5.72 0.67
C GLY A 161 4.18 5.06 2.03
N LYS A 162 3.25 5.55 2.88
CA LYS A 162 2.94 4.96 4.20
C LYS A 162 2.66 3.47 4.14
N THR A 163 1.71 3.06 3.30
CA THR A 163 1.32 1.64 3.13
C THR A 163 2.50 0.79 2.66
N THR A 164 3.33 1.31 1.75
CA THR A 164 4.54 0.62 1.28
C THR A 164 5.55 0.42 2.41
N LEU A 165 5.74 1.45 3.23
CA LEU A 165 6.65 1.39 4.37
C LEU A 165 6.14 0.46 5.48
N LEU A 166 4.82 0.49 5.78
CA LEU A 166 4.19 -0.44 6.72
C LEU A 166 4.38 -1.91 6.32
N ARG A 167 4.21 -2.22 5.04
CA ARG A 167 4.44 -3.58 4.50
C ARG A 167 5.88 -4.04 4.72
N ASP A 168 6.86 -3.18 4.40
CA ASP A 168 8.26 -3.54 4.54
C ASP A 168 8.70 -3.62 6.01
N ILE A 169 8.12 -2.82 6.90
CA ILE A 169 8.32 -2.94 8.34
C ILE A 169 7.73 -4.27 8.86
N ALA A 170 6.49 -4.62 8.46
CA ALA A 170 5.89 -5.90 8.83
C ALA A 170 6.76 -7.08 8.38
N ARG A 171 7.20 -7.05 7.11
CA ARG A 171 8.11 -8.06 6.54
C ARG A 171 9.42 -8.13 7.33
N TYR A 172 10.03 -7.00 7.64
CA TYR A 172 11.29 -6.95 8.39
C TYR A 172 11.15 -7.62 9.76
N ILE A 173 10.12 -7.23 10.54
CA ILE A 173 9.86 -7.77 11.88
C ILE A 173 9.51 -9.26 11.80
N GLY A 174 8.59 -9.65 10.91
CA GLY A 174 8.16 -11.04 10.75
C GLY A 174 9.25 -11.97 10.22
N THR A 175 10.21 -11.44 9.42
CA THR A 175 11.38 -12.19 8.97
C THR A 175 12.43 -12.33 10.07
N ALA A 176 12.50 -11.35 10.99
CA ALA A 176 13.38 -11.42 12.16
C ALA A 176 12.88 -12.42 13.24
N GLY A 177 11.72 -13.06 13.04
CA GLY A 177 11.20 -14.09 13.92
C GLY A 177 10.22 -13.59 14.99
N HIS A 178 9.82 -12.33 14.95
CA HIS A 178 8.81 -11.79 15.86
C HIS A 178 7.38 -12.05 15.32
N ARG A 179 6.46 -12.33 16.25
CA ARG A 179 5.05 -12.53 15.91
C ARG A 179 4.39 -11.20 15.54
N VAL A 180 3.98 -11.08 14.29
CA VAL A 180 3.32 -9.88 13.75
C VAL A 180 1.89 -10.22 13.38
N VAL A 181 0.95 -9.34 13.70
CA VAL A 181 -0.38 -9.36 13.11
C VAL A 181 -0.53 -8.12 12.22
N VAL A 182 -0.81 -8.33 10.94
CA VAL A 182 -1.19 -7.28 10.01
C VAL A 182 -2.71 -7.18 9.96
N LEU A 183 -3.24 -6.05 10.39
CA LEU A 183 -4.66 -5.75 10.33
C LEU A 183 -4.94 -4.91 9.10
N ASP A 184 -5.56 -5.54 8.11
CA ASP A 184 -5.79 -4.99 6.78
C ASP A 184 -7.28 -4.86 6.47
N GLU A 185 -7.90 -3.80 6.97
CA GLU A 185 -9.33 -3.56 6.82
C GLU A 185 -9.73 -3.32 5.35
N ARG A 186 -8.85 -2.69 4.57
CA ARG A 186 -9.13 -2.24 3.20
C ARG A 186 -8.47 -3.10 2.11
N PHE A 187 -7.85 -4.21 2.48
CA PHE A 187 -7.08 -5.05 1.55
C PHE A 187 -5.94 -4.30 0.85
N GLU A 188 -5.33 -3.33 1.55
CA GLU A 188 -4.24 -2.52 1.01
C GLU A 188 -2.86 -3.02 1.46
N LEU A 189 -2.72 -3.56 2.67
CA LEU A 189 -1.44 -4.04 3.20
C LEU A 189 -1.05 -5.40 2.65
N SER A 190 -1.99 -6.33 2.63
CA SER A 190 -1.80 -7.72 2.22
C SER A 190 -2.26 -8.01 0.79
N ALA A 191 -2.71 -6.98 0.07
CA ALA A 191 -3.05 -7.10 -1.34
C ALA A 191 -1.84 -7.61 -2.14
N ASP A 192 -2.13 -8.29 -3.24
CA ASP A 192 -1.16 -8.62 -4.27
C ASP A 192 -0.07 -9.65 -3.88
N GLY A 193 -0.30 -10.44 -2.80
CA GLY A 193 0.63 -11.51 -2.39
C GLY A 193 2.00 -10.97 -1.97
N PHE A 194 2.05 -9.79 -1.37
CA PHE A 194 3.26 -9.26 -0.78
C PHE A 194 3.79 -10.18 0.31
N ASP A 195 5.10 -10.32 0.37
CA ASP A 195 5.79 -10.97 1.48
C ASP A 195 5.75 -10.03 2.71
N LEU A 196 5.02 -10.44 3.73
CA LEU A 196 4.91 -9.71 4.99
C LEU A 196 5.76 -10.31 6.12
N GLY A 197 6.59 -11.32 5.78
CA GLY A 197 7.45 -12.03 6.73
C GLY A 197 6.86 -13.35 7.20
N ALA A 198 7.75 -14.30 7.54
CA ALA A 198 7.40 -15.68 7.86
C ALA A 198 6.55 -15.83 9.15
N CYS A 199 6.69 -14.91 10.11
CA CYS A 199 6.00 -14.94 11.39
C CYS A 199 4.83 -13.93 11.43
N THR A 200 4.13 -13.72 10.29
CA THR A 200 3.08 -12.73 10.17
C THR A 200 1.72 -13.39 9.89
N ASP A 201 0.77 -13.15 10.78
CA ASP A 201 -0.65 -13.45 10.59
C ASP A 201 -1.37 -12.23 9.99
N ILE A 202 -2.38 -12.50 9.15
CA ILE A 202 -3.09 -11.44 8.43
C ILE A 202 -4.59 -11.52 8.78
N LEU A 203 -5.13 -10.41 9.27
CA LEU A 203 -6.56 -10.20 9.50
C LEU A 203 -7.11 -9.26 8.43
N GLN A 204 -7.76 -9.82 7.41
CA GLN A 204 -8.32 -9.08 6.29
C GLN A 204 -9.80 -8.76 6.47
N GLY A 205 -10.20 -7.52 6.16
CA GLY A 205 -11.60 -7.10 6.17
C GLY A 205 -12.22 -6.98 7.57
N TYR A 206 -11.43 -7.13 8.63
CA TYR A 206 -11.91 -6.88 9.99
C TYR A 206 -11.99 -5.37 10.23
N PRO A 207 -13.11 -4.84 10.77
CA PRO A 207 -13.13 -3.50 11.34
C PRO A 207 -12.03 -3.39 12.40
N LYS A 208 -11.31 -2.27 12.44
CA LYS A 208 -10.11 -2.14 13.31
C LYS A 208 -10.35 -2.45 14.77
N GLN A 209 -11.51 -2.02 15.31
CA GLN A 209 -11.85 -2.30 16.72
C GLN A 209 -11.89 -3.79 17.03
N GLU A 210 -12.62 -4.54 16.20
CA GLU A 210 -12.76 -5.98 16.37
C GLU A 210 -11.45 -6.70 16.03
N GLY A 211 -10.75 -6.26 14.98
CA GLY A 211 -9.47 -6.82 14.57
C GLY A 211 -8.38 -6.67 15.61
N LEU A 212 -8.21 -5.49 16.21
CA LEU A 212 -7.27 -5.27 17.32
C LEU A 212 -7.58 -6.14 18.53
N SER A 213 -8.88 -6.21 18.91
CA SER A 213 -9.31 -7.07 20.02
C SER A 213 -9.07 -8.55 19.74
N HIS A 214 -9.35 -9.00 18.50
CA HIS A 214 -9.13 -10.37 18.06
C HIS A 214 -7.65 -10.72 18.02
N ALA A 215 -6.80 -9.85 17.45
CA ALA A 215 -5.36 -10.02 17.41
C ALA A 215 -4.78 -10.25 18.81
N VAL A 216 -5.07 -9.37 19.77
CA VAL A 216 -4.55 -9.45 21.13
C VAL A 216 -5.02 -10.72 21.84
N ARG A 217 -6.31 -11.08 21.72
CA ARG A 217 -6.89 -12.21 22.48
C ARG A 217 -6.54 -13.57 21.89
N CYS A 218 -6.44 -13.69 20.56
CA CYS A 218 -6.38 -14.98 19.90
C CYS A 218 -5.03 -15.30 19.26
N LEU A 219 -4.25 -14.28 18.87
CA LEU A 219 -3.00 -14.48 18.12
C LEU A 219 -1.75 -14.15 18.93
N SER A 220 -1.90 -13.48 20.09
CA SER A 220 -0.80 -13.12 21.00
C SER A 220 0.43 -12.52 20.28
N PRO A 221 0.25 -11.45 19.49
CA PRO A 221 1.33 -10.83 18.73
C PRO A 221 2.28 -10.05 19.64
N GLU A 222 3.52 -9.87 19.17
CA GLU A 222 4.46 -8.89 19.75
C GLU A 222 4.24 -7.52 19.09
N TYR A 223 3.86 -7.54 17.81
CA TYR A 223 3.60 -6.34 17.00
C TYR A 223 2.28 -6.42 16.27
N ILE A 224 1.54 -5.32 16.23
CA ILE A 224 0.39 -5.17 15.33
C ILE A 224 0.70 -4.04 14.37
N VAL A 225 0.61 -4.35 13.07
CA VAL A 225 0.74 -3.39 11.98
C VAL A 225 -0.64 -3.11 11.41
N CYS A 226 -1.08 -1.87 11.43
CA CYS A 226 -2.36 -1.48 10.83
C CYS A 226 -2.22 -0.23 9.97
N ASP A 227 -3.06 -0.18 8.93
CA ASP A 227 -3.12 0.99 8.07
C ASP A 227 -3.90 2.12 8.76
N GLU A 228 -4.09 3.18 8.07
CA GLU A 228 -4.69 4.46 8.41
C GLU A 228 -5.64 4.48 9.62
N LEU A 229 -5.21 5.20 10.68
CA LEU A 229 -6.00 5.36 11.90
C LEU A 229 -7.03 6.49 11.76
N GLY A 230 -8.25 6.25 12.30
CA GLY A 230 -9.37 7.17 12.35
C GLY A 230 -9.86 7.46 13.77
N GLU A 231 -10.85 8.34 13.88
CA GLU A 231 -11.43 8.75 15.18
C GLU A 231 -12.05 7.58 15.95
N ASN A 232 -12.66 6.64 15.24
CA ASN A 232 -13.32 5.48 15.84
C ASN A 232 -12.32 4.48 16.43
N ASP A 233 -11.03 4.57 16.11
CA ASP A 233 -10.03 3.57 16.50
C ASP A 233 -9.40 3.86 17.87
N LEU A 234 -9.59 5.07 18.43
CA LEU A 234 -8.94 5.53 19.66
C LEU A 234 -9.13 4.58 20.84
N SER A 235 -10.34 4.07 21.04
CA SER A 235 -10.64 3.14 22.16
C SER A 235 -9.93 1.79 22.00
N ALA A 236 -9.86 1.28 20.79
CA ALA A 236 -9.22 0.00 20.49
C ALA A 236 -7.69 0.09 20.56
N ILE A 237 -7.11 1.19 20.06
CA ILE A 237 -5.68 1.48 20.20
C ILE A 237 -5.29 1.54 21.66
N ARG A 238 -6.06 2.25 22.48
CA ARG A 238 -5.84 2.33 23.93
C ARG A 238 -5.86 0.95 24.59
N ALA A 239 -6.85 0.11 24.25
CA ALA A 239 -6.94 -1.24 24.80
C ALA A 239 -5.75 -2.11 24.37
N ALA A 240 -5.30 -2.02 23.12
CA ALA A 240 -4.16 -2.76 22.62
C ALA A 240 -2.84 -2.30 23.26
N SER A 241 -2.64 -0.99 23.46
CA SER A 241 -1.42 -0.46 24.09
C SER A 241 -1.24 -0.96 25.53
N PHE A 242 -2.33 -1.13 26.29
CA PHE A 242 -2.26 -1.69 27.66
C PHE A 242 -1.96 -3.19 27.71
N SER A 243 -2.07 -3.91 26.61
CA SER A 243 -1.73 -5.35 26.55
C SER A 243 -0.24 -5.63 26.31
N GLY A 244 0.60 -4.59 26.20
CA GLY A 244 2.03 -4.72 25.97
C GLY A 244 2.42 -5.04 24.54
N VAL A 245 1.49 -4.94 23.60
CA VAL A 245 1.74 -5.13 22.16
C VAL A 245 2.22 -3.82 21.54
N ALA A 246 3.29 -3.87 20.76
CA ALA A 246 3.80 -2.71 20.05
C ALA A 246 2.92 -2.43 18.81
N LEU A 247 2.48 -1.18 18.65
CA LEU A 247 1.65 -0.75 17.54
C LEU A 247 2.47 -0.02 16.50
N ILE A 248 2.27 -0.37 15.23
CA ILE A 248 2.85 0.32 14.09
C ILE A 248 1.71 0.68 13.15
N ALA A 249 1.48 1.98 12.95
CA ALA A 249 0.32 2.42 12.21
C ALA A 249 0.60 3.65 11.36
N SER A 250 -0.35 4.05 10.53
CA SER A 250 -0.26 5.28 9.78
C SER A 250 -1.42 6.25 10.04
N ILE A 251 -1.15 7.52 9.77
CA ILE A 251 -2.14 8.60 9.85
C ILE A 251 -1.96 9.59 8.70
N HIS A 252 -3.05 10.18 8.25
CA HIS A 252 -3.00 11.29 7.31
C HIS A 252 -2.68 12.61 8.03
N ALA A 253 -1.41 13.00 7.98
CA ALA A 253 -0.95 14.32 8.37
C ALA A 253 0.29 14.66 7.54
N GLY A 254 0.19 15.67 6.70
CA GLY A 254 1.26 16.06 5.77
C GLY A 254 2.27 17.07 6.33
N SER A 255 2.08 17.50 7.58
CA SER A 255 2.96 18.46 8.22
C SER A 255 2.97 18.32 9.75
N MET A 256 4.01 18.87 10.39
CA MET A 256 4.08 18.95 11.84
C MET A 256 2.89 19.75 12.43
N HIS A 257 2.49 20.80 11.77
CA HIS A 257 1.33 21.60 12.18
C HIS A 257 0.06 20.76 12.26
N GLU A 258 -0.19 19.90 11.26
CA GLU A 258 -1.33 19.00 11.28
C GLU A 258 -1.23 17.97 12.42
N LEU A 259 -0.07 17.43 12.71
CA LEU A 259 0.16 16.52 13.83
C LEU A 259 -0.15 17.18 15.18
N CYS A 260 0.25 18.43 15.36
CA CYS A 260 0.03 19.17 16.61
C CYS A 260 -1.40 19.70 16.77
N CYS A 261 -2.07 20.10 15.67
CA CYS A 261 -3.32 20.86 15.74
C CYS A 261 -4.57 20.03 15.47
N ARG A 262 -4.49 18.93 14.71
CA ARG A 262 -5.67 18.12 14.41
C ARG A 262 -6.10 17.32 15.65
N PRO A 263 -7.39 17.40 16.05
CA PRO A 263 -7.89 16.69 17.23
C PRO A 263 -7.62 15.19 17.21
N LEU A 264 -7.79 14.54 16.05
CA LEU A 264 -7.49 13.13 15.85
C LEU A 264 -6.02 12.80 16.14
N CYS A 265 -5.09 13.59 15.57
CA CYS A 265 -3.66 13.35 15.78
C CYS A 265 -3.29 13.50 17.25
N ARG A 266 -3.75 14.56 17.90
CA ARG A 266 -3.54 14.76 19.34
C ARG A 266 -4.15 13.64 20.18
N GLY A 267 -5.37 13.21 19.83
CA GLY A 267 -6.03 12.08 20.49
C GLY A 267 -5.19 10.81 20.41
N ILE A 268 -4.67 10.45 19.25
CA ILE A 268 -3.82 9.27 19.04
C ILE A 268 -2.51 9.40 19.81
N LEU A 269 -1.82 10.55 19.72
CA LEU A 269 -0.55 10.78 20.40
C LEU A 269 -0.70 10.70 21.93
N SER A 270 -1.81 11.22 22.47
CA SER A 270 -2.08 11.20 23.92
C SER A 270 -2.33 9.80 24.51
N LEU A 271 -2.57 8.79 23.67
CA LEU A 271 -2.77 7.41 24.13
C LEU A 271 -1.48 6.74 24.64
N GLY A 272 -0.30 7.29 24.30
CA GLY A 272 1.00 6.70 24.65
C GLY A 272 1.31 5.37 23.95
N ALA A 273 0.55 5.04 22.89
CA ALA A 273 0.73 3.84 22.08
C ALA A 273 1.90 3.93 21.10
N PHE A 274 2.37 5.13 20.83
CA PHE A 274 3.42 5.42 19.87
C PHE A 274 4.45 6.36 20.53
N GLU A 275 5.69 5.90 20.65
CA GLU A 275 6.77 6.76 21.13
C GLU A 275 7.32 7.64 20.02
N THR A 276 7.46 7.06 18.83
CA THR A 276 8.05 7.75 17.69
C THR A 276 7.00 8.06 16.62
N VAL A 277 7.07 9.26 16.06
CA VAL A 277 6.31 9.69 14.91
C VAL A 277 7.28 9.98 13.76
N ALA A 278 7.12 9.28 12.64
CA ALA A 278 7.90 9.51 11.42
C ALA A 278 7.04 10.27 10.41
N LEU A 279 7.39 11.52 10.14
CA LEU A 279 6.80 12.31 9.06
C LEU A 279 7.50 11.96 7.75
N LEU A 280 6.73 11.54 6.75
CA LEU A 280 7.24 11.14 5.46
C LEU A 280 7.22 12.30 4.46
N HIS A 281 8.22 12.33 3.57
CA HIS A 281 8.20 13.17 2.39
C HIS A 281 6.94 12.90 1.55
N GLY A 282 6.46 13.92 0.84
CA GLY A 282 5.33 13.77 -0.08
C GLY A 282 5.66 12.92 -1.31
N ARG A 283 4.87 13.07 -2.36
CA ARG A 283 4.97 12.30 -3.63
C ARG A 283 6.33 12.37 -4.32
N SER A 284 7.11 13.42 -4.08
CA SER A 284 8.43 13.60 -4.70
C SER A 284 9.47 12.60 -4.22
N ALA A 285 9.34 12.10 -2.99
CA ALA A 285 10.25 11.10 -2.41
C ALA A 285 9.47 10.11 -1.52
N PRO A 286 8.63 9.23 -2.10
CA PRO A 286 7.79 8.32 -1.33
C PRO A 286 8.63 7.32 -0.53
N THR A 287 8.14 6.98 0.67
CA THR A 287 8.79 6.14 1.70
C THR A 287 9.99 6.76 2.41
N LYS A 288 10.42 7.97 2.03
CA LYS A 288 11.51 8.65 2.70
C LYS A 288 11.03 9.37 3.93
N VAL A 289 11.77 9.24 5.04
CA VAL A 289 11.51 9.98 6.28
C VAL A 289 12.01 11.41 6.12
N GLU A 290 11.13 12.37 6.34
CA GLU A 290 11.48 13.79 6.36
C GLU A 290 12.01 14.20 7.73
N LYS A 291 11.23 13.82 8.78
CA LYS A 291 11.58 14.11 10.18
C LYS A 291 11.06 13.01 11.12
N LEU A 292 11.78 12.84 12.22
CA LEU A 292 11.35 12.01 13.34
C LEU A 292 11.05 12.91 14.55
N PHE A 293 10.01 12.56 15.28
CA PHE A 293 9.60 13.24 16.52
C PHE A 293 9.33 12.23 17.61
N LEU A 294 9.56 12.60 18.86
CA LEU A 294 8.95 11.92 19.99
C LEU A 294 7.51 12.42 20.16
N ALA A 295 6.59 11.50 20.40
CA ALA A 295 5.17 11.85 20.57
C ALA A 295 4.94 12.82 21.74
N GLY A 296 5.74 12.72 22.81
CA GLY A 296 5.72 13.64 23.93
C GLY A 296 6.00 15.09 23.51
N ASP A 297 7.04 15.30 22.71
CA ASP A 297 7.44 16.64 22.24
C ASP A 297 6.34 17.29 21.39
N LEU A 298 5.63 16.49 20.59
CA LEU A 298 4.50 16.97 19.77
C LEU A 298 3.28 17.37 20.61
N LEU A 299 3.10 16.74 21.79
CA LEU A 299 1.99 17.06 22.69
C LEU A 299 2.27 18.32 23.53
N GLU A 300 3.53 18.55 23.91
CA GLU A 300 3.96 19.71 24.69
C GLU A 300 3.91 21.01 23.86
N ASN A 301 4.13 20.90 22.54
CA ASN A 301 4.00 22.00 21.61
C ASN A 301 2.52 22.36 21.37
N ASN A 302 1.94 23.09 22.31
CA ASN A 302 0.62 23.70 22.14
C ASN A 302 0.70 24.75 21.03
N GLY A 303 0.00 24.53 19.93
CA GLY A 303 -0.04 25.29 18.68
C GLY A 303 -0.21 26.83 18.78
N GLY A 304 0.72 27.49 19.43
CA GLY A 304 0.77 28.94 19.62
C GLY A 304 1.77 29.67 18.73
N ASP A 305 2.60 28.95 17.98
CA ASP A 305 3.60 29.58 17.12
C ASP A 305 3.54 29.01 15.69
N PRO A 306 3.25 29.84 14.67
CA PRO A 306 3.29 29.39 13.27
C PRO A 306 4.70 29.01 12.80
N ASP A 307 5.72 29.29 13.58
CA ASP A 307 7.13 29.01 13.31
C ASP A 307 7.67 28.00 14.35
N CYS A 308 6.96 26.86 14.49
CA CYS A 308 7.36 25.74 15.36
C CYS A 308 8.66 25.10 14.84
N SER A 309 9.75 25.84 14.89
CA SER A 309 11.11 25.35 14.74
C SER A 309 11.56 24.71 16.03
N VAL A 310 11.03 23.50 16.32
CA VAL A 310 11.67 22.65 17.33
C VAL A 310 12.88 22.02 16.64
N PRO A 311 14.09 22.40 17.00
CA PRO A 311 15.27 21.66 16.58
C PRO A 311 15.22 20.32 17.33
N VAL A 312 14.74 19.27 16.67
CA VAL A 312 15.02 17.92 17.17
C VAL A 312 16.52 17.75 17.04
N SER A 313 17.19 17.99 18.14
CA SER A 313 18.60 17.71 18.26
C SER A 313 18.79 16.21 18.12
N TYR A 314 19.27 15.76 16.97
CA TYR A 314 19.73 14.40 16.69
C TYR A 314 20.85 13.92 17.64
N THR A 315 21.20 14.70 18.64
CA THR A 315 22.37 14.51 19.50
C THR A 315 22.16 13.62 20.72
N HIS A 316 20.98 13.03 20.93
CA HIS A 316 20.74 12.15 22.10
C HIS A 316 20.13 10.76 21.82
N LEU A 317 19.99 10.37 20.56
CA LEU A 317 19.91 8.94 20.26
C LEU A 317 21.34 8.42 20.20
N ARG A 318 21.85 7.99 21.37
CA ARG A 318 23.18 7.40 21.48
C ARG A 318 23.29 6.26 20.47
N ALA A 319 24.32 6.37 19.63
CA ALA A 319 24.93 5.24 18.95
C ALA A 319 25.52 4.27 20.00
N HIS A 320 24.67 3.52 20.67
CA HIS A 320 25.07 2.39 21.50
C HIS A 320 24.13 1.25 21.26
N GLU A 321 24.75 0.18 20.76
CA GLU A 321 24.22 -1.14 20.48
C GLU A 321 23.60 -1.33 19.10
N THR A 322 24.47 -1.18 18.10
CA THR A 322 24.38 -1.87 16.81
C THR A 322 24.16 -3.36 16.99
N ALA A 323 23.16 -3.88 16.27
CA ALA A 323 23.08 -5.22 15.67
C ALA A 323 23.43 -6.49 16.52
N ALA A 324 23.77 -6.39 17.79
CA ALA A 324 24.15 -7.52 18.62
C ALA A 324 23.03 -8.07 19.51
N ASN A 325 21.87 -7.42 19.59
CA ASN A 325 20.73 -7.86 20.42
C ASN A 325 19.51 -8.30 19.61
N LEU A 326 19.67 -8.58 18.31
CA LEU A 326 18.66 -9.20 17.46
C LEU A 326 19.22 -10.50 16.85
N VAL A 327 19.78 -11.37 17.69
CA VAL A 327 20.07 -12.78 17.36
C VAL A 327 19.33 -13.63 18.37
#